data_79e82a00de4532e94599ab6497cc11ec
#
_entry.id   79e82a00de4532e94599ab6497cc11ec
#
_cell.length_a   1.000
_cell.length_b   1.000
_cell.length_c   1.000
_cell.angle_alpha   90.00
_cell.angle_beta   90.00
_cell.angle_gamma   90.00
#
_symmetry.space_group_name_H-M   'P 1'
#
loop_
_entity.id
_entity.type
_entity.pdbx_description
1 polymer ?
#
loop_
_entity_poly.entity_id
_entity_poly.type
_entity_poly.pdbx_seq_one_letter_code
_entity_poly.pdbx_strand_id
1 'polypeptide(L)'
;MLLGVDHFVIAVGDLAAAMRDYAALGFSVVPGGRHAAGTHNALIALADGAYIELIAFHEPYPEHRWWTALGRGGGLVDYCLQTDDLAADTGAFRRAGVAMTDPKPSVRTRPDGFAVRWVLALAEGPQRGVAPFLIRDDGPRAERVPPESRHANGVTGLSAVTVAVPSVGEARDWYEAVLGRPGEALHRDNLDADGVRFAIGPHALEFLQPRTERGQPRTERGPIGQWVDSRGPGTYAARFTGGPPGAALDPHLTHGARLSFG
;
A
#
# COMPACT_ATOMS: atom_id res chain seq x y z
N MET A 1 -5.51 -17.08 6.75
CA MET A 1 -5.00 -16.12 7.79
C MET A 1 -4.10 -15.10 7.13
N LEU A 2 -4.20 -13.82 7.54
CA LEU A 2 -3.33 -12.75 7.03
C LEU A 2 -1.88 -12.95 7.48
N LEU A 3 -0.95 -12.92 6.52
CA LEU A 3 0.48 -13.22 6.75
C LEU A 3 1.32 -11.95 6.93
N GLY A 4 0.89 -10.82 6.34
CA GLY A 4 1.61 -9.56 6.38
C GLY A 4 1.18 -8.65 5.23
N VAL A 5 1.82 -7.50 5.11
CA VAL A 5 1.72 -6.69 3.89
C VAL A 5 2.49 -7.41 2.78
N ASP A 6 1.81 -7.72 1.69
CA ASP A 6 2.44 -8.27 0.49
C ASP A 6 3.21 -7.18 -0.25
N HIS A 7 2.52 -6.06 -0.51
CA HIS A 7 3.10 -4.90 -1.16
C HIS A 7 2.22 -3.66 -0.95
N PHE A 8 2.79 -2.52 -1.26
CA PHE A 8 2.04 -1.30 -1.48
C PHE A 8 2.31 -0.75 -2.87
N VAL A 9 1.33 -0.04 -3.42
CA VAL A 9 1.30 0.36 -4.82
C VAL A 9 1.54 1.86 -4.95
N ILE A 10 2.46 2.22 -5.82
CA ILE A 10 2.76 3.60 -6.20
C ILE A 10 2.42 3.77 -7.68
N ALA A 11 1.40 4.58 -7.98
CA ALA A 11 1.04 4.92 -9.35
C ALA A 11 1.97 6.02 -9.87
N VAL A 12 2.59 5.77 -11.03
CA VAL A 12 3.54 6.69 -11.67
C VAL A 12 3.14 6.97 -13.12
N GLY A 13 3.45 8.17 -13.61
CA GLY A 13 3.11 8.56 -14.98
C GLY A 13 4.05 7.95 -16.03
N ASP A 14 5.32 7.76 -15.67
CA ASP A 14 6.36 7.14 -16.51
C ASP A 14 7.14 6.11 -15.68
N LEU A 15 6.96 4.82 -16.00
CA LEU A 15 7.62 3.75 -15.28
C LEU A 15 9.14 3.77 -15.45
N ALA A 16 9.64 4.13 -16.64
CA ALA A 16 11.08 4.14 -16.89
C ALA A 16 11.76 5.29 -16.10
N ALA A 17 11.12 6.45 -16.01
CA ALA A 17 11.58 7.53 -15.14
C ALA A 17 11.57 7.11 -13.67
N ALA A 18 10.46 6.54 -13.18
CA ALA A 18 10.35 6.07 -11.82
C ALA A 18 11.41 5.03 -11.46
N MET A 19 11.70 4.08 -12.34
CA MET A 19 12.76 3.09 -12.13
C MET A 19 14.13 3.75 -11.95
N ARG A 20 14.47 4.78 -12.76
CA ARG A 20 15.74 5.53 -12.63
C ARG A 20 15.80 6.31 -11.31
N ASP A 21 14.71 6.98 -10.94
CA ASP A 21 14.64 7.81 -9.75
C ASP A 21 14.73 6.97 -8.47
N TYR A 22 14.01 5.83 -8.42
CA TYR A 22 14.13 4.89 -7.29
C TYR A 22 15.52 4.22 -7.23
N ALA A 23 16.16 3.95 -8.37
CA ALA A 23 17.55 3.49 -8.41
C ALA A 23 18.50 4.56 -7.87
N ALA A 24 18.30 5.84 -8.22
CA ALA A 24 19.08 6.97 -7.68
C ALA A 24 18.86 7.15 -6.17
N LEU A 25 17.69 6.80 -5.63
CA LEU A 25 17.42 6.73 -4.19
C LEU A 25 18.08 5.51 -3.51
N GLY A 26 18.83 4.68 -4.24
CA GLY A 26 19.57 3.53 -3.72
C GLY A 26 18.74 2.24 -3.63
N PHE A 27 17.59 2.16 -4.27
CA PHE A 27 16.83 0.92 -4.35
C PHE A 27 17.28 0.04 -5.52
N SER A 28 17.24 -1.27 -5.35
CA SER A 28 17.37 -2.26 -6.44
C SER A 28 16.00 -2.45 -7.09
N VAL A 29 15.83 -1.92 -8.30
CA VAL A 29 14.54 -1.92 -9.02
C VAL A 29 14.58 -2.96 -10.13
N VAL A 30 13.62 -3.86 -10.16
CA VAL A 30 13.52 -4.95 -11.14
C VAL A 30 12.28 -4.77 -12.02
N PRO A 31 12.40 -4.85 -13.35
CA PRO A 31 11.23 -4.84 -14.22
C PRO A 31 10.29 -6.01 -13.89
N GLY A 32 9.02 -5.72 -13.60
CA GLY A 32 8.04 -6.74 -13.23
C GLY A 32 7.38 -7.40 -14.43
N GLY A 33 6.81 -6.58 -15.32
CA GLY A 33 6.16 -7.08 -16.54
C GLY A 33 4.84 -6.37 -16.87
N ARG A 34 4.04 -7.03 -17.70
CA ARG A 34 2.77 -6.50 -18.22
C ARG A 34 1.58 -7.26 -17.65
N HIS A 35 0.60 -6.52 -17.12
CA HIS A 35 -0.68 -7.06 -16.71
C HIS A 35 -1.67 -7.08 -17.88
N ALA A 36 -2.53 -8.09 -17.92
CA ALA A 36 -3.63 -8.13 -18.88
C ALA A 36 -4.61 -6.95 -18.76
N ALA A 37 -4.62 -6.30 -17.60
CA ALA A 37 -5.45 -5.14 -17.30
C ALA A 37 -4.88 -3.79 -17.81
N GLY A 38 -3.92 -3.80 -18.76
CA GLY A 38 -3.42 -2.58 -19.41
C GLY A 38 -2.38 -1.79 -18.62
N THR A 39 -1.82 -2.38 -17.55
CA THR A 39 -0.75 -1.79 -16.75
C THR A 39 0.56 -2.56 -16.91
N HIS A 40 1.66 -1.91 -16.54
CA HIS A 40 2.97 -2.54 -16.40
C HIS A 40 3.64 -2.05 -15.11
N ASN A 41 4.57 -2.83 -14.59
CA ASN A 41 5.14 -2.54 -13.29
C ASN A 41 6.64 -2.80 -13.21
N ALA A 42 7.25 -2.24 -12.17
CA ALA A 42 8.56 -2.60 -11.65
C ALA A 42 8.43 -2.87 -10.15
N LEU A 43 9.28 -3.74 -9.63
CA LEU A 43 9.23 -4.24 -8.27
C LEU A 43 10.52 -3.90 -7.52
N ILE A 44 10.38 -3.59 -6.25
CA ILE A 44 11.46 -3.37 -5.30
C ILE A 44 11.19 -4.31 -4.13
N ALA A 45 11.81 -5.50 -4.13
CA ALA A 45 11.59 -6.51 -3.11
C ALA A 45 12.34 -6.14 -1.82
N LEU A 46 11.75 -6.41 -0.66
CA LEU A 46 12.34 -6.19 0.65
C LEU A 46 12.69 -7.53 1.31
N ALA A 47 13.67 -7.54 2.24
CA ALA A 47 14.16 -8.77 2.83
C ALA A 47 13.15 -9.45 3.78
N ASP A 48 12.14 -8.72 4.24
CA ASP A 48 11.04 -9.25 5.05
C ASP A 48 9.93 -9.91 4.21
N GLY A 49 10.07 -9.91 2.89
CA GLY A 49 9.14 -10.50 1.94
C GLY A 49 8.08 -9.53 1.39
N ALA A 50 7.97 -8.30 1.90
CA ALA A 50 7.16 -7.27 1.27
C ALA A 50 7.86 -6.70 0.02
N TYR A 51 7.13 -5.94 -0.81
CA TYR A 51 7.75 -5.19 -1.90
C TYR A 51 6.99 -3.90 -2.22
N ILE A 52 7.66 -2.99 -2.94
CA ILE A 52 7.04 -1.81 -3.54
C ILE A 52 6.67 -2.16 -4.97
N GLU A 53 5.44 -1.89 -5.38
CA GLU A 53 5.02 -1.96 -6.77
C GLU A 53 4.96 -0.55 -7.37
N LEU A 54 5.86 -0.25 -8.31
CA LEU A 54 5.75 0.92 -9.17
C LEU A 54 4.88 0.53 -10.37
N ILE A 55 3.72 1.17 -10.55
CA ILE A 55 2.77 0.81 -11.60
C ILE A 55 2.47 2.00 -12.52
N ALA A 56 2.46 1.75 -13.82
CA ALA A 56 2.06 2.71 -14.84
C ALA A 56 1.08 2.08 -15.84
N PHE A 57 0.42 2.92 -16.63
CA PHE A 57 -0.52 2.50 -17.65
C PHE A 57 0.14 2.59 -19.02
N HIS A 58 -0.14 1.61 -19.90
CA HIS A 58 0.30 1.66 -21.30
C HIS A 58 -0.46 2.70 -22.10
N GLU A 59 -1.75 2.86 -21.80
CA GLU A 59 -2.70 3.73 -22.45
C GLU A 59 -3.62 4.37 -21.42
N PRO A 60 -4.29 5.50 -21.73
CA PRO A 60 -5.31 6.04 -20.86
C PRO A 60 -6.38 5.00 -20.50
N TYR A 61 -6.63 4.82 -19.19
CA TYR A 61 -7.62 3.87 -18.70
C TYR A 61 -8.45 4.49 -17.55
N PRO A 62 -9.38 5.40 -17.88
CA PRO A 62 -10.16 6.14 -16.88
C PRO A 62 -10.96 5.28 -15.90
N GLU A 63 -11.38 4.09 -16.32
CA GLU A 63 -12.15 3.14 -15.49
C GLU A 63 -11.30 2.37 -14.49
N HIS A 64 -9.97 2.40 -14.63
CA HIS A 64 -9.09 1.70 -13.71
C HIS A 64 -9.07 2.38 -12.34
N ARG A 65 -9.12 1.57 -11.28
CA ARG A 65 -9.23 2.01 -9.87
C ARG A 65 -8.18 3.04 -9.44
N TRP A 66 -7.02 3.09 -10.06
CA TRP A 66 -5.91 3.99 -9.72
C TRP A 66 -5.70 5.13 -10.73
N TRP A 67 -6.46 5.16 -11.84
CA TRP A 67 -6.25 6.14 -12.90
C TRP A 67 -6.35 7.59 -12.41
N THR A 68 -7.36 7.89 -11.59
CA THR A 68 -7.59 9.25 -11.07
C THR A 68 -6.45 9.77 -10.20
N ALA A 69 -5.65 8.87 -9.59
CA ALA A 69 -4.50 9.26 -8.78
C ALA A 69 -3.40 9.90 -9.63
N LEU A 70 -3.21 9.50 -10.89
CA LEU A 70 -2.23 10.09 -11.79
C LEU A 70 -2.54 11.57 -12.09
N GLY A 71 -3.80 11.91 -12.28
CA GLY A 71 -4.24 13.31 -12.46
C GLY A 71 -3.98 14.21 -11.25
N ARG A 72 -3.73 13.60 -10.08
CA ARG A 72 -3.37 14.26 -8.82
C ARG A 72 -1.87 14.17 -8.49
N GLY A 73 -1.03 13.80 -9.46
CA GLY A 73 0.42 13.68 -9.29
C GLY A 73 0.92 12.30 -8.87
N GLY A 74 0.11 11.25 -8.97
CA GLY A 74 0.50 9.88 -8.60
C GLY A 74 0.70 9.69 -7.09
N GLY A 75 1.66 8.84 -6.72
CA GLY A 75 2.01 8.50 -5.35
C GLY A 75 1.39 7.20 -4.86
N LEU A 76 1.34 7.03 -3.55
CA LEU A 76 0.72 5.86 -2.90
C LEU A 76 -0.79 5.82 -3.20
N VAL A 77 -1.27 4.68 -3.68
CA VAL A 77 -2.67 4.52 -4.12
C VAL A 77 -3.38 3.35 -3.44
N ASP A 78 -2.64 2.33 -2.99
CA ASP A 78 -3.25 1.13 -2.42
C ASP A 78 -2.22 0.27 -1.67
N TYR A 79 -2.69 -0.73 -0.92
CA TYR A 79 -1.85 -1.73 -0.27
C TYR A 79 -2.52 -3.10 -0.29
N CYS A 80 -1.71 -4.13 -0.31
CA CYS A 80 -2.10 -5.52 -0.42
C CYS A 80 -1.69 -6.32 0.82
N LEU A 81 -2.58 -7.15 1.32
CA LEU A 81 -2.25 -8.13 2.36
C LEU A 81 -2.14 -9.53 1.75
N GLN A 82 -1.07 -10.22 2.13
CA GLN A 82 -0.88 -11.63 1.80
C GLN A 82 -1.72 -12.52 2.71
N THR A 83 -2.32 -13.55 2.14
CA THR A 83 -3.10 -14.54 2.87
C THR A 83 -2.80 -15.97 2.39
N ASP A 84 -2.90 -16.93 3.29
CA ASP A 84 -2.88 -18.36 2.98
C ASP A 84 -4.28 -18.93 2.65
N ASP A 85 -5.35 -18.23 3.08
CA ASP A 85 -6.74 -18.60 2.78
C ASP A 85 -7.54 -17.36 2.31
N LEU A 86 -7.45 -17.10 1.00
CA LEU A 86 -8.07 -15.94 0.39
C LEU A 86 -9.60 -15.93 0.55
N ALA A 87 -10.25 -17.11 0.48
CA ALA A 87 -11.69 -17.20 0.58
C ALA A 87 -12.18 -16.89 2.00
N ALA A 88 -11.52 -17.46 3.02
CA ALA A 88 -11.86 -17.22 4.42
C ALA A 88 -11.63 -15.78 4.82
N ASP A 89 -10.49 -15.18 4.45
CA ASP A 89 -10.18 -13.79 4.80
C ASP A 89 -11.05 -12.79 4.03
N THR A 90 -11.34 -13.03 2.75
CA THR A 90 -12.33 -12.22 2.00
C THR A 90 -13.70 -12.27 2.69
N GLY A 91 -14.13 -13.46 3.11
CA GLY A 91 -15.36 -13.64 3.87
C GLY A 91 -15.35 -12.92 5.22
N ALA A 92 -14.20 -12.89 5.92
CA ALA A 92 -14.04 -12.18 7.18
C ALA A 92 -14.18 -10.66 7.00
N PHE A 93 -13.52 -10.08 6.00
CA PHE A 93 -13.67 -8.65 5.66
C PHE A 93 -15.11 -8.30 5.26
N ARG A 94 -15.78 -9.15 4.47
CA ARG A 94 -17.20 -8.95 4.11
C ARG A 94 -18.12 -8.95 5.35
N ARG A 95 -17.91 -9.89 6.27
CA ARG A 95 -18.69 -9.93 7.53
C ARG A 95 -18.43 -8.72 8.42
N ALA A 96 -17.23 -8.14 8.34
CA ALA A 96 -16.87 -6.91 9.02
C ALA A 96 -17.42 -5.64 8.34
N GLY A 97 -18.10 -5.76 7.19
CA GLY A 97 -18.71 -4.64 6.48
C GLY A 97 -17.89 -4.06 5.33
N VAL A 98 -16.80 -4.70 4.94
CA VAL A 98 -16.00 -4.28 3.78
C VAL A 98 -16.58 -4.89 2.51
N ALA A 99 -16.89 -4.05 1.53
CA ALA A 99 -17.29 -4.51 0.20
C ALA A 99 -16.06 -5.08 -0.53
N MET A 100 -16.05 -6.38 -0.77
CA MET A 100 -14.97 -7.09 -1.44
C MET A 100 -15.48 -7.82 -2.69
N THR A 101 -14.68 -7.82 -3.77
CA THR A 101 -14.97 -8.67 -4.94
C THR A 101 -14.83 -10.14 -4.58
N ASP A 102 -15.41 -11.01 -5.39
CA ASP A 102 -15.02 -12.42 -5.36
C ASP A 102 -13.56 -12.59 -5.78
N PRO A 103 -12.88 -13.63 -5.26
CA PRO A 103 -11.52 -13.96 -5.68
C PRO A 103 -11.45 -14.17 -7.20
N LYS A 104 -10.54 -13.47 -7.88
CA LYS A 104 -10.35 -13.54 -9.33
C LYS A 104 -8.89 -13.88 -9.67
N PRO A 105 -8.66 -14.84 -10.58
CA PRO A 105 -7.32 -15.09 -11.12
C PRO A 105 -6.77 -13.85 -11.82
N SER A 106 -5.48 -13.64 -11.64
CA SER A 106 -4.74 -12.54 -12.27
C SER A 106 -3.43 -13.07 -12.84
N VAL A 107 -2.91 -12.41 -13.86
CA VAL A 107 -1.69 -12.81 -14.56
C VAL A 107 -0.88 -11.59 -14.95
N ARG A 108 0.43 -11.74 -14.87
CA ARG A 108 1.43 -10.82 -15.41
C ARG A 108 2.43 -11.59 -16.24
N THR A 109 2.79 -11.07 -17.40
CA THR A 109 3.87 -11.61 -18.21
C THR A 109 5.16 -10.86 -17.89
N ARG A 110 6.17 -11.58 -17.40
CA ARG A 110 7.51 -11.08 -17.13
C ARG A 110 8.26 -10.74 -18.42
N PRO A 111 9.35 -9.94 -18.35
CA PRO A 111 10.16 -9.63 -19.56
C PRO A 111 10.73 -10.86 -20.28
N ASP A 112 10.97 -11.97 -19.55
CA ASP A 112 11.43 -13.25 -20.11
C ASP A 112 10.31 -14.09 -20.73
N GLY A 113 9.07 -13.58 -20.77
CA GLY A 113 7.90 -14.26 -21.32
C GLY A 113 7.18 -15.19 -20.34
N PHE A 114 7.70 -15.38 -19.13
CA PHE A 114 7.05 -16.25 -18.14
C PHE A 114 5.76 -15.62 -17.59
N ALA A 115 4.69 -16.39 -17.55
CA ALA A 115 3.39 -15.95 -17.03
C ALA A 115 3.25 -16.28 -15.55
N VAL A 116 3.37 -15.27 -14.70
CA VAL A 116 3.16 -15.35 -13.25
C VAL A 116 1.67 -15.26 -12.94
N ARG A 117 1.18 -16.11 -12.03
CA ARG A 117 -0.24 -16.19 -11.68
C ARG A 117 -0.47 -16.00 -10.18
N TRP A 118 -1.58 -15.37 -9.85
CA TRP A 118 -2.06 -15.22 -8.47
C TRP A 118 -3.57 -15.02 -8.47
N VAL A 119 -4.20 -15.00 -7.31
CA VAL A 119 -5.62 -14.72 -7.12
C VAL A 119 -5.77 -13.50 -6.22
N LEU A 120 -6.64 -12.56 -6.60
CA LEU A 120 -6.92 -11.31 -5.87
C LEU A 120 -8.39 -11.25 -5.44
N ALA A 121 -8.63 -10.62 -4.27
CA ALA A 121 -9.90 -10.07 -3.89
C ALA A 121 -9.72 -8.57 -3.56
N LEU A 122 -10.51 -7.69 -4.16
CA LEU A 122 -10.32 -6.25 -4.11
C LEU A 122 -11.39 -5.58 -3.27
N ALA A 123 -11.01 -4.63 -2.42
CA ALA A 123 -11.97 -3.73 -1.80
C ALA A 123 -12.62 -2.82 -2.85
N GLU A 124 -13.92 -2.57 -2.73
CA GLU A 124 -14.74 -1.82 -3.69
C GLU A 124 -15.34 -0.54 -3.07
N GLY A 125 -15.97 0.26 -3.93
CA GLY A 125 -16.68 1.46 -3.52
C GLY A 125 -15.81 2.49 -2.79
N PRO A 126 -16.34 3.14 -1.76
CA PRO A 126 -15.62 4.17 -0.99
C PRO A 126 -14.48 3.61 -0.13
N GLN A 127 -14.41 2.29 0.03
CA GLN A 127 -13.40 1.62 0.85
C GLN A 127 -12.10 1.33 0.09
N ARG A 128 -12.04 1.60 -1.23
CA ARG A 128 -10.82 1.48 -2.05
C ARG A 128 -9.69 2.34 -1.50
N GLY A 129 -8.49 1.74 -1.34
CA GLY A 129 -7.32 2.42 -0.81
C GLY A 129 -7.34 2.66 0.70
N VAL A 130 -8.48 2.36 1.38
CA VAL A 130 -8.63 2.36 2.85
C VAL A 130 -8.60 0.93 3.38
N ALA A 131 -9.50 0.08 2.88
CA ALA A 131 -9.41 -1.37 3.09
C ALA A 131 -8.43 -1.98 2.09
N PRO A 132 -7.72 -3.06 2.44
CA PRO A 132 -6.73 -3.70 1.60
C PRO A 132 -7.37 -4.42 0.42
N PHE A 133 -6.59 -4.71 -0.60
CA PHE A 133 -6.86 -5.88 -1.39
C PHE A 133 -6.05 -7.08 -0.88
N LEU A 134 -6.53 -8.28 -1.15
CA LEU A 134 -5.96 -9.52 -0.65
C LEU A 134 -5.36 -10.31 -1.81
N ILE A 135 -4.21 -10.96 -1.56
CA ILE A 135 -3.53 -11.77 -2.56
C ILE A 135 -3.15 -13.15 -1.98
N ARG A 136 -3.31 -14.15 -2.84
CA ARG A 136 -2.71 -15.46 -2.67
C ARG A 136 -1.98 -15.86 -3.94
N ASP A 137 -0.74 -16.31 -3.81
CA ASP A 137 0.03 -16.83 -4.93
C ASP A 137 -0.59 -18.14 -5.47
N ASP A 138 -0.59 -18.28 -6.80
CA ASP A 138 -0.99 -19.50 -7.52
C ASP A 138 0.26 -20.17 -8.11
N GLY A 139 1.25 -20.38 -7.27
CA GLY A 139 2.57 -20.90 -7.57
C GLY A 139 3.60 -20.44 -6.54
N PRO A 140 4.89 -20.76 -6.75
CA PRO A 140 5.96 -20.29 -5.89
C PRO A 140 6.05 -18.75 -5.87
N ARG A 141 6.12 -18.14 -4.68
CA ARG A 141 6.25 -16.68 -4.54
C ARG A 141 7.45 -16.11 -5.29
N ALA A 142 8.56 -16.85 -5.36
CA ALA A 142 9.78 -16.45 -6.07
C ALA A 142 9.59 -16.25 -7.58
N GLU A 143 8.51 -16.76 -8.18
CA GLU A 143 8.15 -16.48 -9.57
C GLU A 143 7.59 -15.04 -9.71
N ARG A 144 6.91 -14.52 -8.68
CA ARG A 144 6.24 -13.22 -8.68
C ARG A 144 7.12 -12.12 -8.08
N VAL A 145 7.84 -12.40 -7.01
CA VAL A 145 8.67 -11.43 -6.28
C VAL A 145 10.15 -11.72 -6.59
N PRO A 146 10.91 -10.73 -7.10
CA PRO A 146 12.32 -10.93 -7.40
C PRO A 146 13.14 -11.20 -6.14
N PRO A 147 14.26 -11.95 -6.24
CA PRO A 147 15.12 -12.26 -5.09
C PRO A 147 16.02 -11.08 -4.65
N GLU A 148 16.17 -10.07 -5.49
CA GLU A 148 17.02 -8.91 -5.21
C GLU A 148 16.38 -8.02 -4.15
N SER A 149 16.75 -8.26 -2.89
CA SER A 149 16.22 -7.53 -1.73
C SER A 149 17.29 -6.71 -0.97
N ARG A 150 18.47 -6.53 -1.57
CA ARG A 150 19.54 -5.67 -1.04
C ARG A 150 19.50 -4.31 -1.69
N HIS A 151 19.56 -3.26 -0.88
CA HIS A 151 19.46 -1.87 -1.32
C HIS A 151 20.64 -1.06 -0.81
N ALA A 152 21.21 -0.22 -1.69
CA ALA A 152 22.35 0.64 -1.34
C ALA A 152 22.01 1.67 -0.25
N ASN A 153 20.72 2.05 -0.12
CA ASN A 153 20.22 2.93 0.93
C ASN A 153 20.02 2.26 2.29
N GLY A 154 20.29 0.95 2.40
CA GLY A 154 20.23 0.20 3.65
C GLY A 154 18.82 -0.24 4.09
N VAL A 155 17.79 -0.03 3.28
CA VAL A 155 16.43 -0.56 3.57
C VAL A 155 16.47 -2.08 3.63
N THR A 156 15.83 -2.66 4.64
CA THR A 156 15.74 -4.10 4.84
C THR A 156 14.29 -4.61 4.85
N GLY A 157 13.32 -3.77 5.15
CA GLY A 157 11.93 -4.20 5.25
C GLY A 157 10.93 -3.05 5.33
N LEU A 158 9.67 -3.40 5.51
CA LEU A 158 8.55 -2.50 5.70
C LEU A 158 8.14 -2.49 7.18
N SER A 159 8.26 -1.35 7.83
CA SER A 159 7.79 -1.19 9.22
C SER A 159 6.28 -1.01 9.28
N ALA A 160 5.74 -0.09 8.47
CA ALA A 160 4.32 0.22 8.49
C ALA A 160 3.82 0.82 7.17
N VAL A 161 2.55 0.59 6.87
CA VAL A 161 1.75 1.37 5.92
C VAL A 161 0.78 2.22 6.72
N THR A 162 0.71 3.52 6.41
CA THR A 162 -0.19 4.48 7.04
C THR A 162 -1.33 4.83 6.08
N VAL A 163 -2.55 4.76 6.57
CA VAL A 163 -3.79 5.12 5.85
C VAL A 163 -4.42 6.32 6.54
N ALA A 164 -4.68 7.39 5.79
CA ALA A 164 -5.37 8.57 6.29
C ALA A 164 -6.89 8.43 6.09
N VAL A 165 -7.65 8.66 7.13
CA VAL A 165 -9.11 8.54 7.15
C VAL A 165 -9.75 9.74 7.88
N PRO A 166 -11.00 10.12 7.56
CA PRO A 166 -11.69 11.17 8.32
C PRO A 166 -12.02 10.73 9.76
N SER A 167 -12.24 9.42 9.96
CA SER A 167 -12.47 8.79 11.26
C SER A 167 -11.92 7.36 11.24
N VAL A 168 -11.27 6.93 12.31
CA VAL A 168 -10.70 5.58 12.42
C VAL A 168 -11.74 4.51 12.81
N GLY A 169 -12.97 4.91 13.15
CA GLY A 169 -14.00 4.00 13.71
C GLY A 169 -14.22 2.77 12.83
N GLU A 170 -14.63 2.96 11.57
CA GLU A 170 -14.88 1.84 10.64
C GLU A 170 -13.65 0.95 10.43
N ALA A 171 -12.49 1.55 10.17
CA ALA A 171 -11.27 0.78 9.95
C ALA A 171 -10.87 -0.02 11.20
N ARG A 172 -11.07 0.54 12.39
CA ARG A 172 -10.88 -0.18 13.65
C ARG A 172 -11.79 -1.38 13.74
N ASP A 173 -13.09 -1.18 13.53
CA ASP A 173 -14.10 -2.23 13.64
C ASP A 173 -13.82 -3.38 12.65
N TRP A 174 -13.41 -3.07 11.40
CA TRP A 174 -13.03 -4.09 10.42
C TRP A 174 -11.87 -4.95 10.90
N TYR A 175 -10.79 -4.30 11.31
CA TYR A 175 -9.57 -5.03 11.68
C TYR A 175 -9.70 -5.75 13.02
N GLU A 176 -10.41 -5.20 13.98
CA GLU A 176 -10.71 -5.90 15.24
C GLU A 176 -11.54 -7.16 15.00
N ALA A 177 -12.55 -7.08 14.13
CA ALA A 177 -13.37 -8.23 13.75
C ALA A 177 -12.58 -9.29 12.96
N VAL A 178 -11.74 -8.86 12.00
CA VAL A 178 -10.94 -9.78 11.17
C VAL A 178 -9.81 -10.43 11.96
N LEU A 179 -9.13 -9.67 12.83
CA LEU A 179 -7.96 -10.14 13.59
C LEU A 179 -8.34 -10.79 14.94
N GLY A 180 -9.59 -10.59 15.41
CA GLY A 180 -10.06 -11.09 16.69
C GLY A 180 -9.36 -10.46 17.91
N ARG A 181 -8.81 -9.25 17.78
CA ARG A 181 -8.09 -8.54 18.83
C ARG A 181 -8.18 -7.03 18.64
N PRO A 182 -8.11 -6.23 19.74
CA PRO A 182 -8.14 -4.78 19.65
C PRO A 182 -6.90 -4.22 18.97
N GLY A 183 -7.07 -3.05 18.35
CA GLY A 183 -5.97 -2.24 17.87
C GLY A 183 -5.31 -1.44 18.98
N GLU A 184 -4.04 -1.11 18.80
CA GLU A 184 -3.27 -0.25 19.71
C GLU A 184 -3.55 1.22 19.38
N ALA A 185 -3.85 2.03 20.41
CA ALA A 185 -3.99 3.48 20.22
C ALA A 185 -2.69 4.11 19.75
N LEU A 186 -2.78 5.05 18.82
CA LEU A 186 -1.64 5.69 18.19
C LEU A 186 -1.80 7.20 18.17
N HIS A 187 -0.72 7.92 18.52
CA HIS A 187 -0.63 9.37 18.45
C HIS A 187 0.55 9.78 17.56
N ARG A 188 0.34 10.75 16.66
CA ARG A 188 1.35 11.30 15.75
C ARG A 188 1.33 12.82 15.82
N ASP A 189 2.10 13.41 16.76
CA ASP A 189 2.09 14.87 16.98
C ASP A 189 2.57 15.64 15.75
N ASN A 190 3.58 15.13 15.05
CA ASN A 190 4.11 15.72 13.82
C ASN A 190 3.12 15.70 12.64
N LEU A 191 2.06 14.89 12.71
CA LEU A 191 0.99 14.80 11.72
C LEU A 191 -0.34 15.41 12.22
N ASP A 192 -0.37 15.89 13.47
CA ASP A 192 -1.57 16.35 14.17
C ASP A 192 -2.71 15.33 14.06
N ALA A 193 -2.41 14.08 14.40
CA ALA A 193 -3.29 12.96 14.18
C ALA A 193 -3.32 11.99 15.36
N ASP A 194 -4.50 11.42 15.56
CA ASP A 194 -4.74 10.26 16.42
C ASP A 194 -5.13 9.06 15.57
N GLY A 195 -4.95 7.86 16.09
CA GLY A 195 -5.21 6.69 15.27
C GLY A 195 -5.21 5.37 16.01
N VAL A 196 -5.19 4.31 15.20
CA VAL A 196 -5.10 2.93 15.65
C VAL A 196 -4.05 2.19 14.82
N ARG A 197 -3.31 1.31 15.46
CA ARG A 197 -2.29 0.45 14.87
C ARG A 197 -2.66 -1.01 15.04
N PHE A 198 -2.44 -1.79 13.96
CA PHE A 198 -2.57 -3.24 13.96
C PHE A 198 -1.27 -3.87 13.47
N ALA A 199 -0.73 -4.84 14.22
CA ALA A 199 0.35 -5.66 13.71
C ALA A 199 -0.23 -6.76 12.79
N ILE A 200 0.37 -6.97 11.62
CA ILE A 200 -0.03 -8.02 10.67
C ILE A 200 1.24 -8.72 10.19
N GLY A 201 1.50 -9.92 10.72
CA GLY A 201 2.79 -10.58 10.52
C GLY A 201 3.94 -9.69 11.04
N PRO A 202 5.00 -9.48 10.23
CA PRO A 202 6.11 -8.61 10.62
C PRO A 202 5.84 -7.12 10.44
N HIS A 203 4.70 -6.73 9.86
CA HIS A 203 4.37 -5.38 9.49
C HIS A 203 3.31 -4.75 10.37
N ALA A 204 3.11 -3.44 10.25
CA ALA A 204 1.99 -2.74 10.88
C ALA A 204 1.14 -1.98 9.84
N LEU A 205 -0.15 -1.88 10.13
CA LEU A 205 -1.06 -0.93 9.50
C LEU A 205 -1.42 0.14 10.53
N GLU A 206 -1.28 1.41 10.13
CA GLU A 206 -1.61 2.57 10.96
C GLU A 206 -2.74 3.34 10.27
N PHE A 207 -3.89 3.47 10.93
CA PHE A 207 -4.99 4.31 10.47
C PHE A 207 -4.96 5.59 11.27
N LEU A 208 -4.87 6.72 10.58
CA LEU A 208 -4.77 8.05 11.21
C LEU A 208 -5.95 8.92 10.80
N GLN A 209 -6.54 9.58 11.79
CA GLN A 209 -7.54 10.63 11.61
C GLN A 209 -6.99 11.97 12.07
N PRO A 210 -7.49 13.10 11.52
CA PRO A 210 -7.17 14.42 12.04
C PRO A 210 -7.50 14.52 13.53
N ARG A 211 -6.60 15.13 14.31
CA ARG A 211 -6.86 15.36 15.74
C ARG A 211 -8.03 16.33 15.89
N THR A 212 -8.86 16.08 16.90
CA THR A 212 -9.99 16.92 17.26
C THR A 212 -9.75 17.62 18.60
N GLU A 213 -10.26 18.81 18.78
CA GLU A 213 -10.33 19.50 20.07
C GLU A 213 -11.76 19.46 20.59
N ARG A 214 -11.96 18.89 21.79
CA ARG A 214 -13.29 18.74 22.43
C ARG A 214 -14.33 18.09 21.50
N GLY A 215 -13.88 17.15 20.63
CA GLY A 215 -14.78 16.48 19.67
C GLY A 215 -15.14 17.29 18.42
N GLN A 216 -14.54 18.47 18.23
CA GLN A 216 -14.71 19.30 17.04
C GLN A 216 -13.41 19.30 16.20
N PRO A 217 -13.50 19.40 14.86
CA PRO A 217 -12.33 19.61 14.03
C PRO A 217 -11.60 20.89 14.42
N ARG A 218 -10.26 20.86 14.46
CA ARG A 218 -9.45 22.06 14.70
C ARG A 218 -9.60 23.04 13.54
N THR A 219 -9.46 24.33 13.84
CA THR A 219 -9.55 25.42 12.85
C THR A 219 -8.42 25.33 11.82
N GLU A 220 -7.21 24.94 12.26
CA GLU A 220 -6.06 24.64 11.40
C GLU A 220 -5.86 23.13 11.35
N ARG A 221 -5.97 22.55 10.16
CA ARG A 221 -5.80 21.12 9.95
C ARG A 221 -4.34 20.77 9.71
N GLY A 222 -3.82 19.84 10.49
CA GLY A 222 -2.51 19.24 10.27
C GLY A 222 -2.42 18.40 8.99
N PRO A 223 -1.25 17.78 8.73
CA PRO A 223 -0.98 17.06 7.46
C PRO A 223 -2.01 15.99 7.10
N ILE A 224 -2.53 15.24 8.07
CA ILE A 224 -3.56 14.21 7.82
C ILE A 224 -4.89 14.84 7.41
N GLY A 225 -5.31 15.93 8.07
CA GLY A 225 -6.54 16.64 7.71
C GLY A 225 -6.46 17.24 6.30
N GLN A 226 -5.36 17.91 5.99
CA GLN A 226 -5.11 18.47 4.66
C GLN A 226 -5.10 17.39 3.55
N TRP A 227 -4.53 16.21 3.85
CA TRP A 227 -4.55 15.09 2.92
C TRP A 227 -5.97 14.60 2.65
N VAL A 228 -6.74 14.34 3.70
CA VAL A 228 -8.13 13.86 3.57
C VAL A 228 -8.99 14.87 2.82
N ASP A 229 -8.82 16.16 3.05
CA ASP A 229 -9.57 17.20 2.36
C ASP A 229 -9.22 17.31 0.85
N SER A 230 -7.95 17.14 0.50
CA SER A 230 -7.48 17.33 -0.88
C SER A 230 -7.51 16.06 -1.74
N ARG A 231 -7.30 14.88 -1.13
CA ARG A 231 -7.18 13.60 -1.85
C ARG A 231 -8.26 12.58 -1.50
N GLY A 232 -8.98 12.81 -0.40
CA GLY A 232 -9.88 11.84 0.20
C GLY A 232 -9.14 10.82 1.09
N PRO A 233 -9.88 9.89 1.73
CA PRO A 233 -9.29 8.80 2.51
C PRO A 233 -8.48 7.87 1.61
N GLY A 234 -7.39 7.31 2.13
CA GLY A 234 -6.54 6.37 1.40
C GLY A 234 -5.13 6.21 1.95
N THR A 235 -4.32 5.45 1.24
CA THR A 235 -2.93 5.15 1.61
C THR A 235 -2.09 6.43 1.59
N TYR A 236 -1.55 6.82 2.74
CA TYR A 236 -0.89 8.10 2.97
C TYR A 236 0.63 8.02 2.91
N ALA A 237 1.22 7.03 3.60
CA ALA A 237 2.66 6.90 3.74
C ALA A 237 3.08 5.44 3.94
N ALA A 238 4.37 5.14 3.66
CA ALA A 238 5.00 3.90 4.08
C ALA A 238 6.32 4.20 4.79
N ARG A 239 6.62 3.40 5.84
CA ARG A 239 7.84 3.53 6.63
C ARG A 239 8.62 2.23 6.58
N PHE A 240 9.93 2.37 6.29
CA PHE A 240 10.84 1.23 6.17
C PHE A 240 11.56 0.91 7.48
N THR A 241 12.06 -0.31 7.57
CA THR A 241 13.11 -0.73 8.51
C THR A 241 14.48 -0.67 7.81
N GLY A 242 15.53 -0.36 8.58
CA GLY A 242 16.86 -0.11 8.02
C GLY A 242 16.98 1.27 7.35
N GLY A 243 18.14 1.56 6.81
CA GLY A 243 18.45 2.87 6.26
C GLY A 243 18.71 3.95 7.32
N PRO A 244 18.84 5.24 6.93
CA PRO A 244 19.13 6.34 7.85
C PRO A 244 17.90 6.70 8.69
N PRO A 245 17.91 6.45 10.02
CA PRO A 245 16.74 6.63 10.87
C PRO A 245 16.16 8.04 10.80
N GLY A 246 14.81 8.14 10.72
CA GLY A 246 14.07 9.41 10.72
C GLY A 246 14.16 10.20 9.42
N ALA A 247 14.95 9.78 8.44
CA ALA A 247 15.03 10.47 7.16
C ALA A 247 13.78 10.18 6.31
N ALA A 248 13.31 11.20 5.58
CA ALA A 248 12.29 11.07 4.55
C ALA A 248 12.94 11.09 3.16
N LEU A 249 12.36 10.33 2.23
CA LEU A 249 12.76 10.37 0.84
C LEU A 249 12.13 11.58 0.13
N ASP A 250 12.85 12.13 -0.86
CA ASP A 250 12.37 13.27 -1.65
C ASP A 250 11.10 12.89 -2.42
N PRO A 251 9.96 13.58 -2.18
CA PRO A 251 8.70 13.31 -2.87
C PRO A 251 8.76 13.50 -4.40
N HIS A 252 9.68 14.30 -4.91
CA HIS A 252 9.89 14.43 -6.36
C HIS A 252 10.45 13.14 -6.96
N LEU A 253 11.44 12.54 -6.29
CA LEU A 253 12.05 11.29 -6.73
C LEU A 253 11.18 10.04 -6.41
N THR A 254 10.31 10.14 -5.42
CA THR A 254 9.35 9.06 -5.11
C THR A 254 8.02 9.20 -5.85
N HIS A 255 7.92 10.12 -6.83
CA HIS A 255 6.72 10.35 -7.64
C HIS A 255 5.47 10.65 -6.77
N GLY A 256 5.65 11.46 -5.73
CA GLY A 256 4.58 11.87 -4.82
C GLY A 256 4.29 10.89 -3.67
N ALA A 257 4.99 9.76 -3.58
CA ALA A 257 4.85 8.83 -2.46
C ALA A 257 5.58 9.36 -1.21
N ARG A 258 4.90 9.32 -0.06
CA ARG A 258 5.49 9.67 1.24
C ARG A 258 6.17 8.45 1.83
N LEU A 259 7.50 8.40 1.69
CA LEU A 259 8.33 7.29 2.14
C LEU A 259 9.36 7.78 3.14
N SER A 260 9.58 7.03 4.22
CA SER A 260 10.54 7.39 5.28
C SER A 260 11.18 6.15 5.91
N PHE A 261 12.29 6.37 6.60
CA PHE A 261 12.98 5.34 7.39
C PHE A 261 12.55 5.45 8.87
N GLY A 262 12.40 4.28 9.52
CA GLY A 262 12.03 4.17 10.92
C GLY A 262 13.21 4.30 11.88
#